data_7f1d7ef41c4becaff458e1caf9fc1c88
#
_entry.id   7f1d7ef41c4becaff458e1caf9fc1c88
#
_cell.length_a   1.000
_cell.length_b   1.000
_cell.length_c   1.000
_cell.angle_alpha   90.00
_cell.angle_beta   90.00
_cell.angle_gamma   90.00
#
_symmetry.space_group_name_H-M   'P 1'
#
loop_
_entity.id
_entity.type
_entity.pdbx_description
1 polymer ?
#
loop_
_entity_poly.entity_id
_entity_poly.type
_entity_poly.pdbx_seq_one_letter_code
_entity_poly.pdbx_strand_id
1 'polypeptide(L)'
;PETVTWKFRGTKYTTGPIEVVWRDGGLKPPAELAGMPADRQLPAAGSLFIGEAGTMVLPHVGMPQLYPADRFADYKLPEIAGASHWHAWVDAVLAGQKTTDGFDYAGPLTETVQLGNVAARLPGMTIEWNAESFRTNLPAADRLLTKSYRSGFEVPGV
;
A
#
# COMPACT_ATOMS: atom_id res chain seq x y z
N PRO A 1 -10.06 -1.51 -15.83
CA PRO A 1 -8.92 -0.75 -15.34
C PRO A 1 -9.38 0.37 -14.44
N GLU A 2 -8.70 0.60 -13.32
CA GLU A 2 -9.02 1.68 -12.39
C GLU A 2 -7.75 2.34 -11.86
N THR A 3 -7.92 3.57 -11.37
CA THR A 3 -6.90 4.29 -10.65
C THR A 3 -7.51 4.83 -9.37
N VAL A 4 -6.90 4.51 -8.23
CA VAL A 4 -7.29 5.02 -6.91
C VAL A 4 -6.10 5.78 -6.33
N THR A 5 -6.38 6.95 -5.76
CA THR A 5 -5.35 7.80 -5.15
C THR A 5 -5.66 8.01 -3.68
N TRP A 6 -4.70 7.70 -2.82
CA TRP A 6 -4.73 8.05 -1.41
C TRP A 6 -3.81 9.24 -1.15
N LYS A 7 -4.26 10.14 -0.29
CA LYS A 7 -3.45 11.25 0.20
C LYS A 7 -3.29 11.12 1.70
N PHE A 8 -2.06 10.94 2.14
CA PHE A 8 -1.71 10.82 3.54
C PHE A 8 -0.98 12.07 4.03
N ARG A 9 -1.07 12.32 5.33
CA ARG A 9 -0.22 13.31 5.99
C ARG A 9 1.24 12.87 5.89
N GLY A 10 2.15 13.84 5.89
CA GLY A 10 3.58 13.56 5.94
C GLY A 10 3.98 12.83 7.22
N THR A 11 5.06 12.07 7.13
CA THR A 11 5.66 11.32 8.23
C THR A 11 7.12 11.74 8.40
N LYS A 12 7.82 11.21 9.41
CA LYS A 12 9.26 11.43 9.58
C LYS A 12 10.14 10.90 8.42
N TYR A 13 9.57 10.11 7.53
CA TYR A 13 10.25 9.52 6.37
C TYR A 13 9.92 10.23 5.06
N THR A 14 9.06 11.24 5.10
CA THR A 14 8.61 11.96 3.91
C THR A 14 8.85 13.46 4.06
N THR A 15 9.13 14.15 2.97
CA THR A 15 9.36 15.62 2.97
C THR A 15 8.07 16.43 3.10
N GLY A 16 6.93 15.77 3.05
CA GLY A 16 5.61 16.38 3.14
C GLY A 16 4.52 15.33 3.04
N PRO A 17 3.29 15.73 2.70
CA PRO A 17 2.22 14.77 2.41
C PRO A 17 2.64 13.77 1.34
N ILE A 18 2.19 12.54 1.46
CA ILE A 18 2.47 11.47 0.52
C ILE A 18 1.22 11.11 -0.28
N GLU A 19 1.39 10.90 -1.57
CA GLU A 19 0.36 10.37 -2.45
C GLU A 19 0.72 8.95 -2.86
N VAL A 20 -0.23 8.03 -2.67
CA VAL A 20 -0.13 6.65 -3.15
C VAL A 20 -1.15 6.45 -4.25
N VAL A 21 -0.68 6.07 -5.44
CA VAL A 21 -1.53 5.86 -6.61
C VAL A 21 -1.51 4.39 -7.00
N TRP A 22 -2.62 3.72 -6.81
CA TRP A 22 -2.86 2.37 -7.29
C TRP A 22 -3.36 2.41 -8.73
N ARG A 23 -2.82 1.56 -9.56
CA ARG A 23 -3.27 1.36 -10.94
C ARG A 23 -3.38 -0.12 -11.24
N ASP A 24 -4.49 -0.54 -11.82
CA ASP A 24 -4.68 -1.92 -12.24
C ASP A 24 -5.28 -2.02 -13.65
N GLY A 25 -5.68 -3.24 -14.05
CA GLY A 25 -6.23 -3.50 -15.36
C GLY A 25 -5.29 -3.17 -16.52
N GLY A 26 -3.98 -3.28 -16.29
CA GLY A 26 -2.93 -2.97 -17.26
C GLY A 26 -2.47 -1.51 -17.27
N LEU A 27 -3.05 -0.65 -16.45
CA LEU A 27 -2.58 0.73 -16.29
C LEU A 27 -1.23 0.73 -15.56
N LYS A 28 -0.31 1.55 -16.04
CA LYS A 28 1.00 1.78 -15.41
C LYS A 28 1.25 3.27 -15.21
N PRO A 29 2.10 3.66 -14.27
CA PRO A 29 2.59 5.03 -14.21
C PRO A 29 3.39 5.37 -15.48
N PRO A 30 3.54 6.65 -15.84
CA PRO A 30 4.45 7.07 -16.90
C PRO A 30 5.87 6.54 -16.62
N ALA A 31 6.51 5.94 -17.62
CA ALA A 31 7.82 5.32 -17.45
C ALA A 31 8.91 6.34 -17.08
N GLU A 32 8.75 7.57 -17.51
CA GLU A 32 9.64 8.70 -17.21
C GLU A 32 9.77 8.98 -15.71
N LEU A 33 8.70 8.71 -14.94
CA LEU A 33 8.71 8.87 -13.48
C LEU A 33 9.67 7.88 -12.79
N ALA A 34 9.98 6.77 -13.44
CA ALA A 34 10.88 5.77 -12.89
C ALA A 34 12.37 6.14 -13.03
N GLY A 35 12.69 7.12 -13.89
CA GLY A 35 14.10 7.47 -14.19
C GLY A 35 14.90 6.32 -14.82
N MET A 36 14.20 5.36 -15.42
CA MET A 36 14.79 4.19 -16.07
C MET A 36 15.34 4.55 -17.44
N PRO A 37 16.33 3.81 -17.95
CA PRO A 37 16.74 3.89 -19.35
C PRO A 37 15.55 3.65 -20.30
N ALA A 38 15.56 4.34 -21.45
CA ALA A 38 14.44 4.32 -22.40
C ALA A 38 14.15 2.93 -23.01
N ASP A 39 15.15 2.05 -23.01
CA ASP A 39 15.06 0.67 -23.48
C ASP A 39 14.48 -0.29 -22.44
N ARG A 40 14.23 0.20 -21.22
CA ARG A 40 13.65 -0.60 -20.13
C ARG A 40 12.17 -0.32 -19.93
N GLN A 41 11.46 -1.33 -19.48
CA GLN A 41 10.04 -1.25 -19.15
C GLN A 41 9.80 -1.51 -17.67
N LEU A 42 8.78 -0.86 -17.13
CA LEU A 42 8.29 -1.17 -15.79
C LEU A 42 7.82 -2.63 -15.71
N PRO A 43 8.06 -3.31 -14.58
CA PRO A 43 7.59 -4.68 -14.37
C PRO A 43 6.08 -4.78 -14.55
N ALA A 44 5.58 -6.00 -14.80
CA ALA A 44 4.16 -6.26 -14.96
C ALA A 44 3.37 -5.90 -13.68
N ALA A 45 3.97 -6.16 -12.51
CA ALA A 45 3.43 -5.78 -11.20
C ALA A 45 4.58 -5.37 -10.27
N GLY A 46 4.32 -4.43 -9.39
CA GLY A 46 5.32 -3.91 -8.45
C GLY A 46 4.96 -2.51 -7.97
N SER A 47 5.90 -1.86 -7.33
CA SER A 47 5.76 -0.51 -6.80
C SER A 47 6.86 0.40 -7.30
N LEU A 48 6.52 1.65 -7.57
CA LEU A 48 7.44 2.73 -7.88
C LEU A 48 7.45 3.72 -6.72
N PHE A 49 8.61 3.91 -6.11
CA PHE A 49 8.84 4.91 -5.07
C PHE A 49 9.61 6.07 -5.66
N ILE A 50 9.10 7.28 -5.49
CA ILE A 50 9.72 8.50 -5.98
C ILE A 50 10.24 9.27 -4.77
N GLY A 51 11.55 9.45 -4.69
CA GLY A 51 12.22 10.14 -3.62
C GLY A 51 13.07 11.31 -4.13
N GLU A 52 13.57 12.14 -3.23
CA GLU A 52 14.42 13.30 -3.57
C GLU A 52 15.74 12.90 -4.22
N ALA A 53 16.29 11.79 -3.81
CA ALA A 53 17.58 11.31 -4.32
C ALA A 53 17.47 10.50 -5.61
N GLY A 54 16.30 10.03 -5.94
CA GLY A 54 16.04 9.16 -7.09
C GLY A 54 14.81 8.31 -6.89
N THR A 55 14.68 7.27 -7.67
CA THR A 55 13.52 6.39 -7.66
C THR A 55 13.92 4.95 -7.31
N MET A 56 12.98 4.21 -6.74
CA MET A 56 13.13 2.78 -6.55
C MET A 56 11.98 2.05 -7.24
N VAL A 57 12.32 1.15 -8.13
CA VAL A 57 11.37 0.20 -8.72
C VAL A 57 11.48 -1.11 -7.94
N LEU A 58 10.41 -1.51 -7.30
CA LEU A 58 10.30 -2.77 -6.57
C LEU A 58 9.35 -3.70 -7.33
N PRO A 59 9.87 -4.68 -8.09
CA PRO A 59 9.04 -5.69 -8.74
C PRO A 59 8.26 -6.51 -7.70
N HIS A 60 7.11 -7.06 -8.08
CA HIS A 60 6.35 -7.96 -7.20
C HIS A 60 7.19 -9.16 -6.74
N VAL A 61 8.03 -9.67 -7.65
CA VAL A 61 9.03 -10.70 -7.34
C VAL A 61 10.38 -10.21 -7.87
N GLY A 62 11.35 -10.07 -6.98
CA GLY A 62 12.71 -9.63 -7.33
C GLY A 62 13.27 -8.60 -6.38
N MET A 63 14.50 -8.21 -6.64
CA MET A 63 15.20 -7.21 -5.82
C MET A 63 14.82 -5.79 -6.24
N PRO A 64 14.82 -4.82 -5.31
CA PRO A 64 14.61 -3.41 -5.62
C PRO A 64 15.71 -2.91 -6.57
N GLN A 65 15.33 -2.03 -7.47
CA GLN A 65 16.20 -1.40 -8.46
C GLN A 65 16.19 0.12 -8.24
N LEU A 66 17.36 0.72 -8.12
CA LEU A 66 17.51 2.16 -7.85
C LEU A 66 17.90 2.91 -9.11
N TYR A 67 17.33 4.09 -9.31
CA TYR A 67 17.58 4.93 -10.49
C TYR A 67 17.80 6.41 -10.09
N PRO A 68 18.62 7.19 -10.84
CA PRO A 68 19.42 6.71 -11.96
C PRO A 68 20.51 5.74 -11.51
N ALA A 69 20.81 4.73 -12.33
CA ALA A 69 21.69 3.62 -11.95
C ALA A 69 23.12 4.05 -11.65
N ASP A 70 23.65 5.03 -12.36
CA ASP A 70 25.00 5.59 -12.16
C ASP A 70 25.15 6.23 -10.77
N ARG A 71 24.13 6.93 -10.30
CA ARG A 71 24.12 7.56 -8.96
C ARG A 71 24.17 6.52 -7.83
N PHE A 72 23.60 5.36 -8.05
CA PHE A 72 23.49 4.30 -7.06
C PHE A 72 24.42 3.11 -7.35
N ALA A 73 25.41 3.27 -8.24
CA ALA A 73 26.30 2.19 -8.63
C ALA A 73 27.04 1.52 -7.47
N ASP A 74 27.44 2.32 -6.47
CA ASP A 74 28.15 1.85 -5.27
C ASP A 74 27.22 1.54 -4.09
N TYR A 75 25.91 1.74 -4.23
CA TYR A 75 24.95 1.49 -3.16
C TYR A 75 24.76 -0.01 -2.97
N LYS A 76 25.08 -0.49 -1.79
CA LYS A 76 24.82 -1.88 -1.40
C LYS A 76 23.51 -1.98 -0.65
N LEU A 77 22.61 -2.80 -1.14
CA LEU A 77 21.40 -3.13 -0.41
C LEU A 77 21.77 -3.82 0.92
N PRO A 78 21.05 -3.53 2.01
CA PRO A 78 21.31 -4.17 3.28
C PRO A 78 21.09 -5.68 3.17
N GLU A 79 22.01 -6.45 3.74
CA GLU A 79 21.83 -7.89 3.91
C GLU A 79 20.85 -8.13 5.05
N ILE A 80 19.72 -8.77 4.73
CA ILE A 80 18.71 -9.16 5.70
C ILE A 80 18.67 -10.68 5.75
N ALA A 81 18.84 -11.24 6.93
CA ALA A 81 18.68 -12.69 7.11
C ALA A 81 17.30 -13.12 6.64
N GLY A 82 17.27 -14.06 5.72
CA GLY A 82 16.01 -14.64 5.24
C GLY A 82 15.28 -15.34 6.37
N ALA A 83 13.99 -15.09 6.50
CA ALA A 83 13.12 -15.80 7.40
C ALA A 83 11.88 -16.30 6.64
N SER A 84 11.46 -17.52 6.94
CA SER A 84 10.16 -17.99 6.48
C SER A 84 9.07 -17.26 7.26
N HIS A 85 8.25 -16.47 6.61
CA HIS A 85 7.16 -15.75 7.29
C HIS A 85 6.13 -16.70 7.93
N TRP A 86 5.99 -17.90 7.40
CA TRP A 86 5.16 -18.95 8.01
C TRP A 86 5.71 -19.39 9.36
N HIS A 87 7.01 -19.70 9.42
CA HIS A 87 7.68 -20.08 10.67
C HIS A 87 7.73 -18.91 11.64
N ALA A 88 8.03 -17.71 11.18
CA ALA A 88 8.06 -16.53 12.04
C ALA A 88 6.73 -16.31 12.77
N TRP A 89 5.60 -16.53 12.10
CA TRP A 89 4.28 -16.46 12.71
C TRP A 89 4.06 -17.56 13.76
N VAL A 90 4.32 -18.81 13.39
CA VAL A 90 4.15 -19.97 14.29
C VAL A 90 5.06 -19.85 15.51
N ASP A 91 6.33 -19.52 15.31
CA ASP A 91 7.32 -19.40 16.38
C ASP A 91 6.96 -18.27 17.35
N ALA A 92 6.47 -17.14 16.85
CA ALA A 92 5.99 -16.04 17.69
C ALA A 92 4.79 -16.46 18.54
N VAL A 93 3.82 -17.18 17.96
CA VAL A 93 2.66 -17.70 18.68
C VAL A 93 3.09 -18.69 19.77
N LEU A 94 3.96 -19.63 19.45
CA LEU A 94 4.47 -20.63 20.42
C LEU A 94 5.28 -19.97 21.54
N ALA A 95 6.01 -18.91 21.25
CA ALA A 95 6.78 -18.15 22.23
C ALA A 95 5.95 -17.13 23.02
N GLY A 96 4.66 -16.95 22.72
CA GLY A 96 3.81 -15.91 23.31
C GLY A 96 4.27 -14.49 22.96
N GLN A 97 4.93 -14.31 21.83
CA GLN A 97 5.43 -13.03 21.35
C GLN A 97 4.48 -12.41 20.33
N LYS A 98 4.58 -11.10 20.16
CA LYS A 98 3.89 -10.41 19.08
C LYS A 98 4.47 -10.80 17.73
N THR A 99 3.59 -11.02 16.76
CA THR A 99 3.97 -11.19 15.36
C THR A 99 4.25 -9.84 14.70
N THR A 100 5.05 -9.81 13.64
CA THR A 100 5.33 -8.60 12.87
C THR A 100 4.14 -8.14 12.02
N ASP A 101 3.19 -9.04 11.79
CA ASP A 101 1.97 -8.87 10.99
C ASP A 101 0.69 -8.84 11.85
N GLY A 102 0.83 -8.50 13.14
CA GLY A 102 -0.29 -8.36 14.08
C GLY A 102 -1.33 -7.32 13.65
N PHE A 103 -2.51 -7.38 14.24
CA PHE A 103 -3.64 -6.50 13.88
C PHE A 103 -3.37 -5.01 14.10
N ASP A 104 -2.47 -4.63 14.99
CA ASP A 104 -2.00 -3.26 15.19
C ASP A 104 -1.29 -2.68 13.95
N TYR A 105 -0.72 -3.53 13.10
CA TYR A 105 -0.18 -3.19 11.79
C TYR A 105 -1.16 -3.52 10.65
N ALA A 106 -1.64 -4.76 10.61
CA ALA A 106 -2.46 -5.26 9.51
C ALA A 106 -3.86 -4.60 9.47
N GLY A 107 -4.41 -4.18 10.62
CA GLY A 107 -5.69 -3.49 10.69
C GLY A 107 -5.72 -2.19 9.88
N PRO A 108 -4.89 -1.18 10.21
CA PRO A 108 -4.85 0.08 9.46
C PRO A 108 -4.45 -0.10 7.99
N LEU A 109 -3.59 -1.09 7.68
CA LEU A 109 -3.25 -1.41 6.29
C LEU A 109 -4.47 -1.93 5.53
N THR A 110 -5.21 -2.88 6.11
CA THR A 110 -6.42 -3.43 5.51
C THR A 110 -7.51 -2.37 5.34
N GLU A 111 -7.70 -1.51 6.35
CA GLU A 111 -8.61 -0.37 6.28
C GLU A 111 -8.28 0.51 5.08
N THR A 112 -7.01 0.89 4.91
CA THR A 112 -6.54 1.68 3.77
C THR A 112 -6.88 1.01 2.44
N VAL A 113 -6.61 -0.28 2.29
CA VAL A 113 -6.89 -1.03 1.07
C VAL A 113 -8.40 -1.10 0.80
N GLN A 114 -9.21 -1.37 1.83
CA GLN A 114 -10.67 -1.46 1.68
C GLN A 114 -11.31 -0.10 1.35
N LEU A 115 -10.78 1.00 1.85
CA LEU A 115 -11.22 2.34 1.44
C LEU A 115 -10.97 2.59 -0.06
N GLY A 116 -9.93 1.99 -0.64
CA GLY A 116 -9.72 1.96 -2.08
C GLY A 116 -10.88 1.31 -2.84
N ASN A 117 -11.37 0.17 -2.33
CA ASN A 117 -12.53 -0.51 -2.92
C ASN A 117 -13.81 0.34 -2.82
N VAL A 118 -13.96 1.12 -1.74
CA VAL A 118 -15.08 2.07 -1.61
C VAL A 118 -14.94 3.20 -2.64
N ALA A 119 -13.72 3.76 -2.78
CA ALA A 119 -13.44 4.83 -3.74
C ALA A 119 -13.69 4.39 -5.19
N ALA A 120 -13.29 3.17 -5.55
CA ALA A 120 -13.52 2.60 -6.88
C ALA A 120 -15.02 2.52 -7.26
N ARG A 121 -15.91 2.45 -6.27
CA ARG A 121 -17.37 2.45 -6.47
C ARG A 121 -17.98 3.84 -6.59
N LEU A 122 -17.21 4.88 -6.33
CA LEU A 122 -17.62 6.29 -6.35
C LEU A 122 -16.65 7.11 -7.22
N PRO A 123 -16.55 6.80 -8.53
CA PRO A 123 -15.56 7.42 -9.39
C PRO A 123 -15.71 8.94 -9.44
N GLY A 124 -14.58 9.64 -9.40
CA GLY A 124 -14.52 11.10 -9.42
C GLY A 124 -14.84 11.78 -8.08
N MET A 125 -15.17 11.01 -7.05
CA MET A 125 -15.44 11.56 -5.71
C MET A 125 -14.19 11.54 -4.85
N THR A 126 -14.04 12.59 -4.02
CA THR A 126 -13.05 12.62 -2.94
C THR A 126 -13.69 12.16 -1.66
N ILE A 127 -13.13 11.13 -1.05
CA ILE A 127 -13.59 10.57 0.22
C ILE A 127 -12.60 10.99 1.31
N GLU A 128 -13.10 11.73 2.29
CA GLU A 128 -12.35 12.06 3.50
C GLU A 128 -12.70 11.03 4.58
N TRP A 129 -11.70 10.34 5.07
CA TRP A 129 -11.86 9.28 6.06
C TRP A 129 -11.52 9.75 7.47
N ASN A 130 -12.39 9.44 8.41
CA ASN A 130 -12.16 9.62 9.84
C ASN A 130 -12.15 8.25 10.53
N ALA A 131 -10.96 7.79 10.90
CA ALA A 131 -10.77 6.47 11.52
C ALA A 131 -11.34 6.38 12.94
N GLU A 132 -11.43 7.49 13.69
CA GLU A 132 -11.98 7.48 15.05
C GLU A 132 -13.50 7.26 15.07
N SER A 133 -14.21 7.95 14.16
CA SER A 133 -15.66 7.83 14.04
C SER A 133 -16.11 6.72 13.10
N PHE A 134 -15.19 6.15 12.34
CA PHE A 134 -15.44 5.17 11.28
C PHE A 134 -16.46 5.68 10.25
N ARG A 135 -16.25 6.93 9.80
CA ARG A 135 -17.14 7.67 8.89
C ARG A 135 -16.38 8.39 7.81
N THR A 136 -17.09 8.66 6.73
CA THR A 136 -16.60 9.50 5.66
C THR A 136 -17.38 10.82 5.60
N ASN A 137 -16.91 11.75 4.74
CA ASN A 137 -17.65 12.97 4.38
C ASN A 137 -18.86 12.71 3.46
N LEU A 138 -19.06 11.47 3.00
CA LEU A 138 -20.07 11.12 1.99
C LEU A 138 -21.00 10.01 2.48
N PRO A 139 -22.30 10.27 2.67
CA PRO A 139 -23.27 9.24 3.05
C PRO A 139 -23.33 8.06 2.07
N ALA A 140 -22.98 8.28 0.79
CA ALA A 140 -22.91 7.22 -0.21
C ALA A 140 -21.75 6.26 0.05
N ALA A 141 -20.61 6.76 0.52
CA ALA A 141 -19.47 5.95 0.91
C ALA A 141 -19.74 5.21 2.23
N ASP A 142 -20.35 5.87 3.21
CA ASP A 142 -20.68 5.25 4.49
C ASP A 142 -21.56 4.00 4.34
N ARG A 143 -22.47 4.00 3.36
CA ARG A 143 -23.31 2.81 3.07
C ARG A 143 -22.52 1.62 2.53
N LEU A 144 -21.29 1.83 2.07
CA LEU A 144 -20.40 0.78 1.55
C LEU A 144 -19.44 0.23 2.63
N LEU A 145 -19.41 0.83 3.82
CA LEU A 145 -18.52 0.42 4.90
C LEU A 145 -19.06 -0.82 5.64
N THR A 146 -20.36 -1.06 5.56
CA THR A 146 -21.03 -2.16 6.25
C THR A 146 -21.86 -2.98 5.28
N LYS A 147 -22.28 -4.16 5.72
CA LYS A 147 -23.21 -5.02 5.00
C LYS A 147 -24.25 -5.60 5.96
N SER A 148 -25.39 -6.01 5.43
CA SER A 148 -26.33 -6.82 6.21
C SER A 148 -25.76 -8.23 6.37
N TYR A 149 -25.62 -8.66 7.60
CA TYR A 149 -25.21 -10.02 7.93
C TYR A 149 -26.43 -10.94 7.98
N ARG A 150 -26.23 -12.22 7.68
CA ARG A 150 -27.29 -13.20 7.92
C ARG A 150 -27.51 -13.35 9.42
N SER A 151 -28.76 -13.69 9.80
CA SER A 151 -29.14 -13.89 11.20
C SER A 151 -28.24 -14.89 11.93
N GLY A 152 -27.73 -14.52 13.09
CA GLY A 152 -26.81 -15.29 13.92
C GLY A 152 -25.33 -15.14 13.56
N PHE A 153 -24.99 -14.26 12.59
CA PHE A 153 -23.61 -13.98 12.17
C PHE A 153 -23.33 -12.47 12.16
N GLU A 154 -24.10 -11.71 12.88
CA GLU A 154 -23.90 -10.27 13.05
C GLU A 154 -22.58 -10.01 13.80
N VAL A 155 -21.86 -8.96 13.38
CA VAL A 155 -20.66 -8.52 14.08
C VAL A 155 -21.07 -7.45 15.10
N PRO A 156 -20.87 -7.71 16.40
CA PRO A 156 -21.19 -6.74 17.43
C PRO A 156 -20.45 -5.41 17.22
N GLY A 157 -21.18 -4.30 17.26
CA GLY A 157 -20.59 -2.95 17.15
C GLY A 157 -20.37 -2.43 15.72
N VAL A 158 -20.87 -3.15 14.71
CA VAL A 158 -20.79 -2.73 13.28
C VAL A 158 -22.21 -2.54 12.72
#